data_e3ae166e9b68db37223b31a80b9f1a9f
#
_entry.id   e3ae166e9b68db37223b31a80b9f1a9f
#
_cell.length_a   1.000
_cell.length_b   1.000
_cell.length_c   1.000
_cell.angle_alpha   90.00
_cell.angle_beta   90.00
_cell.angle_gamma   90.00
#
_symmetry.space_group_name_H-M   'P 1'
#
loop_
_entity.id
_entity.type
_entity.pdbx_description
1 polymer ?
#
loop_
_entity_poly.entity_id
_entity_poly.type
_entity_poly.pdbx_seq_one_letter_code
_entity_poly.pdbx_strand_id
1 'polypeptide(L)'
;MKLLLPATLLALSLAACQKEKDATPELAPTETADWYVLRAPDDRAIEAVAGDIDGTLVITTRFTIYCTKDRGKTWQQADYKSNAGLFGFLQQQDTLFTMSAGYTRGGDNTEYATSPSHFSLDQGATWRPYRNWRRANFEPRVPRNQATASSGTVYSIEYLLTPLSPNSSSSRVDYIGIQTSTGQHLTLPQDHQITSIAFDTKSRLYVTASAPLCGGRETFQYCNKSNGMLYVSKKPQL
;
A
#
# COMPACT_ATOMS: atom_id res chain seq x y z
N MET A 1 -1.77 59.28 -63.15
CA MET A 1 -2.62 59.05 -61.96
C MET A 1 -2.56 57.54 -61.64
N LYS A 2 -1.73 57.14 -60.68
CA LYS A 2 -1.61 55.75 -60.24
C LYS A 2 -2.27 55.66 -58.88
N LEU A 3 -3.37 54.90 -58.76
CA LEU A 3 -4.02 54.55 -57.49
C LEU A 3 -3.26 53.39 -56.87
N LEU A 4 -2.76 53.59 -55.67
CA LEU A 4 -2.23 52.53 -54.75
C LEU A 4 -3.38 52.11 -53.83
N LEU A 5 -3.76 50.80 -53.88
CA LEU A 5 -4.61 50.14 -52.88
C LEU A 5 -3.73 49.65 -51.76
N PRO A 6 -4.10 49.83 -50.50
CA PRO A 6 -3.44 49.14 -49.38
C PRO A 6 -4.07 47.79 -49.17
N ALA A 7 -3.24 46.74 -49.15
CA ALA A 7 -3.61 45.40 -48.77
C ALA A 7 -3.62 45.28 -47.21
N THR A 8 -4.82 45.14 -46.64
CA THR A 8 -5.01 44.87 -45.22
C THR A 8 -4.77 43.40 -44.95
N LEU A 9 -3.67 43.10 -44.29
CA LEU A 9 -3.34 41.75 -43.79
C LEU A 9 -4.17 41.45 -42.54
N LEU A 10 -5.16 40.57 -42.66
CA LEU A 10 -5.96 40.07 -41.55
C LEU A 10 -5.17 38.92 -40.85
N ALA A 11 -4.54 39.23 -39.72
CA ALA A 11 -3.89 38.23 -38.88
C ALA A 11 -4.94 37.46 -38.06
N LEU A 12 -5.27 36.24 -38.48
CA LEU A 12 -6.02 35.30 -37.65
C LEU A 12 -5.12 34.78 -36.50
N SER A 13 -5.35 35.29 -35.31
CA SER A 13 -4.81 34.73 -34.07
C SER A 13 -5.56 33.46 -33.77
N LEU A 14 -4.95 32.28 -34.05
CA LEU A 14 -5.36 30.99 -33.53
C LEU A 14 -5.05 30.97 -32.04
N ALA A 15 -6.02 31.27 -31.21
CA ALA A 15 -5.99 30.97 -29.79
C ALA A 15 -6.09 29.46 -29.65
N ALA A 16 -4.95 28.78 -29.61
CA ALA A 16 -4.85 27.39 -29.17
C ALA A 16 -5.18 27.35 -27.67
N CYS A 17 -6.38 26.91 -27.30
CA CYS A 17 -6.68 26.46 -25.96
C CYS A 17 -5.74 25.29 -25.68
N GLN A 18 -4.61 25.56 -25.08
CA GLN A 18 -3.85 24.55 -24.34
C GLN A 18 -4.73 24.18 -23.14
N LYS A 19 -5.34 23.00 -23.23
CA LYS A 19 -5.93 22.33 -22.09
C LYS A 19 -4.77 22.09 -21.10
N GLU A 20 -4.65 22.95 -20.09
CA GLU A 20 -3.80 22.67 -18.94
C GLU A 20 -4.21 21.29 -18.45
N LYS A 21 -3.30 20.32 -18.58
CA LYS A 21 -3.42 19.09 -17.81
C LYS A 21 -3.35 19.55 -16.36
N ASP A 22 -4.47 19.45 -15.64
CA ASP A 22 -4.48 19.55 -14.20
C ASP A 22 -3.38 18.62 -13.68
N ALA A 23 -2.23 19.20 -13.34
CA ALA A 23 -1.19 18.49 -12.67
C ALA A 23 -1.79 18.08 -11.32
N THR A 24 -2.10 16.80 -11.18
CA THR A 24 -2.47 16.23 -9.88
C THR A 24 -1.41 16.70 -8.90
N PRO A 25 -1.74 17.38 -7.79
CA PRO A 25 -0.74 17.85 -6.84
C PRO A 25 0.13 16.66 -6.46
N GLU A 26 1.44 16.77 -6.68
CA GLU A 26 2.39 15.76 -6.26
C GLU A 26 2.23 15.59 -4.76
N LEU A 27 1.70 14.43 -4.36
CA LEU A 27 1.48 14.10 -2.95
C LEU A 27 2.85 13.80 -2.33
N ALA A 28 3.56 14.85 -1.95
CA ALA A 28 4.87 14.72 -1.34
C ALA A 28 4.79 13.80 -0.10
N PRO A 29 5.69 12.82 0.03
CA PRO A 29 5.79 12.00 1.23
C PRO A 29 6.05 12.90 2.43
N THR A 30 5.32 12.69 3.52
CA THR A 30 5.57 13.38 4.78
C THR A 30 6.49 12.51 5.61
N GLU A 31 7.64 13.04 6.04
CA GLU A 31 8.55 12.35 6.94
C GLU A 31 8.30 12.80 8.38
N THR A 32 8.41 11.83 9.31
CA THR A 32 8.50 12.11 10.75
C THR A 32 9.90 11.75 11.28
N ALA A 33 10.14 11.90 12.58
CA ALA A 33 11.42 11.52 13.18
C ALA A 33 11.75 10.03 12.96
N ASP A 34 10.73 9.15 13.04
CA ASP A 34 10.90 7.70 13.03
C ASP A 34 10.43 7.02 11.75
N TRP A 35 9.61 7.69 10.93
CA TRP A 35 8.94 7.10 9.78
C TRP A 35 9.14 7.89 8.49
N TYR A 36 9.41 7.18 7.39
CA TYR A 36 9.03 7.63 6.06
C TYR A 36 7.55 7.38 5.90
N VAL A 37 6.81 8.34 5.33
CA VAL A 37 5.36 8.25 5.17
C VAL A 37 5.02 8.43 3.70
N LEU A 38 4.53 7.37 3.05
CA LEU A 38 4.17 7.36 1.65
C LEU A 38 2.64 7.25 1.52
N ARG A 39 2.09 7.86 0.49
CA ARG A 39 0.66 7.80 0.17
C ARG A 39 0.42 6.96 -1.06
N ALA A 40 -0.66 6.18 -1.07
CA ALA A 40 -1.14 5.51 -2.26
C ALA A 40 -1.48 6.53 -3.35
N PRO A 41 -1.28 6.22 -4.64
CA PRO A 41 -1.66 7.12 -5.72
C PRO A 41 -3.17 7.15 -6.00
N ASP A 42 -3.94 6.22 -5.43
CA ASP A 42 -5.39 6.16 -5.49
C ASP A 42 -6.03 6.31 -4.08
N ASP A 43 -7.36 6.35 -4.02
CA ASP A 43 -8.15 6.57 -2.79
C ASP A 43 -8.38 5.31 -1.96
N ARG A 44 -7.62 4.25 -2.18
CA ARG A 44 -7.79 2.97 -1.51
C ARG A 44 -6.72 2.73 -0.45
N ALA A 45 -7.03 1.82 0.48
CA ALA A 45 -6.04 1.30 1.42
C ALA A 45 -4.90 0.61 0.68
N ILE A 46 -3.68 0.71 1.21
CA ILE A 46 -2.57 -0.13 0.77
C ILE A 46 -2.71 -1.47 1.48
N GLU A 47 -2.90 -2.55 0.73
CA GLU A 47 -3.12 -3.89 1.30
C GLU A 47 -1.82 -4.64 1.61
N ALA A 48 -0.79 -4.42 0.79
CA ALA A 48 0.51 -5.06 0.96
C ALA A 48 1.62 -4.28 0.28
N VAL A 49 2.85 -4.59 0.69
CA VAL A 49 4.10 -3.99 0.20
C VAL A 49 5.15 -5.06 -0.03
N ALA A 50 6.03 -4.86 -1.01
CA ALA A 50 7.24 -5.65 -1.24
C ALA A 50 8.37 -4.76 -1.78
N GLY A 51 9.61 -5.23 -1.67
CA GLY A 51 10.79 -4.52 -2.16
C GLY A 51 11.46 -3.64 -1.12
N ASP A 52 12.17 -2.62 -1.59
CA ASP A 52 13.00 -1.74 -0.75
C ASP A 52 12.70 -0.28 -1.06
N ILE A 53 12.47 0.54 -0.03
CA ILE A 53 12.23 1.98 -0.16
C ILE A 53 13.38 2.74 -0.79
N ASP A 54 14.60 2.23 -0.69
CA ASP A 54 15.80 2.82 -1.32
C ASP A 54 16.07 2.28 -2.73
N GLY A 55 15.24 1.36 -3.19
CA GLY A 55 15.32 0.73 -4.51
C GLY A 55 13.97 0.77 -5.21
N THR A 56 13.49 -0.40 -5.62
CA THR A 56 12.13 -0.55 -6.14
C THR A 56 11.20 -0.98 -5.03
N LEU A 57 10.17 -0.19 -4.79
CA LEU A 57 9.10 -0.49 -3.85
C LEU A 57 7.79 -0.75 -4.61
N VAL A 58 7.11 -1.81 -4.25
CA VAL A 58 5.87 -2.27 -4.88
C VAL A 58 4.77 -2.29 -3.84
N ILE A 59 3.63 -1.69 -4.15
CA ILE A 59 2.43 -1.75 -3.30
C ILE A 59 1.23 -2.26 -4.08
N THR A 60 0.24 -2.79 -3.37
CA THR A 60 -1.08 -3.04 -3.95
C THR A 60 -2.17 -2.33 -3.16
N THR A 61 -3.12 -1.74 -3.89
CA THR A 61 -4.35 -1.15 -3.35
C THR A 61 -5.55 -2.06 -3.62
N ARG A 62 -5.35 -3.36 -3.44
CA ARG A 62 -6.28 -4.48 -3.62
C ARG A 62 -6.49 -4.93 -5.07
N PHE A 63 -6.69 -4.02 -6.02
CA PHE A 63 -6.94 -4.39 -7.43
C PHE A 63 -5.90 -3.81 -8.38
N THR A 64 -5.06 -2.93 -7.90
CA THR A 64 -4.04 -2.24 -8.66
C THR A 64 -2.69 -2.42 -7.98
N ILE A 65 -1.64 -2.56 -8.78
CA ILE A 65 -0.25 -2.61 -8.30
C ILE A 65 0.44 -1.34 -8.77
N TYR A 66 1.20 -0.73 -7.87
CA TYR A 66 2.01 0.45 -8.16
C TYR A 66 3.45 0.22 -7.74
N CYS A 67 4.37 0.79 -8.50
CA CYS A 67 5.81 0.75 -8.23
C CYS A 67 6.34 2.18 -8.08
N THR A 68 7.31 2.36 -7.19
CA THR A 68 8.08 3.60 -7.06
C THR A 68 9.56 3.29 -6.95
N LYS A 69 10.42 4.21 -7.42
CA LYS A 69 11.88 4.17 -7.28
C LYS A 69 12.45 5.42 -6.60
N ASP A 70 11.56 6.31 -6.16
CA ASP A 70 11.89 7.62 -5.61
C ASP A 70 11.22 7.88 -4.26
N ARG A 71 11.00 6.80 -3.50
CA ARG A 71 10.38 6.82 -2.17
C ARG A 71 8.96 7.35 -2.18
N GLY A 72 8.17 7.00 -3.21
CA GLY A 72 6.77 7.37 -3.32
C GLY A 72 6.49 8.80 -3.76
N LYS A 73 7.52 9.53 -4.24
CA LYS A 73 7.29 10.85 -4.87
C LYS A 73 6.51 10.70 -6.17
N THR A 74 6.86 9.69 -6.95
CA THR A 74 6.11 9.30 -8.13
C THR A 74 5.76 7.81 -8.08
N TRP A 75 4.58 7.46 -8.61
CA TRP A 75 4.10 6.10 -8.70
C TRP A 75 3.81 5.75 -10.15
N GLN A 76 4.27 4.59 -10.56
CA GLN A 76 3.93 4.01 -11.85
C GLN A 76 2.99 2.84 -11.63
N GLN A 77 1.84 2.84 -12.31
CA GLN A 77 0.95 1.69 -12.31
C GLN A 77 1.59 0.55 -13.09
N ALA A 78 1.65 -0.63 -12.48
CA ALA A 78 2.18 -1.83 -13.11
C ALA A 78 1.22 -2.39 -14.16
N ASP A 79 1.75 -3.14 -15.13
CA ASP A 79 0.92 -3.86 -16.11
C ASP A 79 0.36 -5.15 -15.47
N TYR A 80 -0.63 -4.96 -14.59
CA TYR A 80 -1.40 -6.02 -13.93
C TYR A 80 -2.84 -6.00 -14.46
N LYS A 81 -3.25 -7.10 -15.11
CA LYS A 81 -4.57 -7.22 -15.76
C LYS A 81 -5.38 -8.34 -15.12
N SER A 82 -5.96 -8.06 -13.96
CA SER A 82 -6.84 -9.00 -13.29
C SER A 82 -7.82 -8.26 -12.38
N ASN A 83 -8.99 -8.82 -12.19
CA ASN A 83 -10.00 -8.34 -11.24
C ASN A 83 -9.91 -9.08 -9.90
N ALA A 84 -8.92 -9.97 -9.72
CA ALA A 84 -8.70 -10.63 -8.44
C ALA A 84 -8.17 -9.63 -7.42
N GLY A 85 -8.77 -9.59 -6.23
CA GLY A 85 -8.25 -8.82 -5.11
C GLY A 85 -6.89 -9.37 -4.66
N LEU A 86 -5.99 -8.49 -4.28
CA LEU A 86 -4.66 -8.83 -3.81
C LEU A 86 -4.53 -8.52 -2.33
N PHE A 87 -4.00 -9.47 -1.58
CA PHE A 87 -3.86 -9.41 -0.13
C PHE A 87 -2.40 -9.45 0.35
N GLY A 88 -1.46 -9.79 -0.53
CA GLY A 88 -0.07 -9.93 -0.16
C GLY A 88 0.85 -10.10 -1.35
N PHE A 89 2.14 -10.03 -1.06
CA PHE A 89 3.22 -10.39 -1.96
C PHE A 89 4.08 -11.48 -1.32
N LEU A 90 4.61 -12.37 -2.13
CA LEU A 90 5.60 -13.36 -1.74
C LEU A 90 6.83 -13.21 -2.61
N GLN A 91 7.97 -12.90 -2.01
CA GLN A 91 9.26 -12.92 -2.70
C GLN A 91 9.89 -14.29 -2.58
N GLN A 92 10.22 -14.93 -3.70
CA GLN A 92 11.02 -16.15 -3.76
C GLN A 92 12.13 -15.96 -4.77
N GLN A 93 13.36 -15.88 -4.31
CA GLN A 93 14.52 -15.53 -5.14
C GLN A 93 14.23 -14.26 -5.97
N ASP A 94 14.37 -14.29 -7.27
CA ASP A 94 14.15 -13.15 -8.17
C ASP A 94 12.67 -13.02 -8.62
N THR A 95 11.78 -13.85 -8.09
CA THR A 95 10.37 -13.86 -8.48
C THR A 95 9.50 -13.27 -7.38
N LEU A 96 8.69 -12.28 -7.74
CA LEU A 96 7.66 -11.70 -6.86
C LEU A 96 6.30 -12.25 -7.26
N PHE A 97 5.58 -12.86 -6.31
CA PHE A 97 4.22 -13.39 -6.52
C PHE A 97 3.19 -12.49 -5.87
N THR A 98 2.01 -12.36 -6.51
CA THR A 98 0.82 -11.79 -5.86
C THR A 98 0.01 -12.90 -5.20
N MET A 99 -0.56 -12.60 -4.03
CA MET A 99 -1.42 -13.49 -3.27
C MET A 99 -2.86 -12.99 -3.32
N SER A 100 -3.80 -13.80 -3.84
CA SER A 100 -5.16 -13.36 -4.18
C SER A 100 -6.26 -13.83 -3.22
N ALA A 101 -5.91 -14.51 -2.14
CA ALA A 101 -6.87 -14.92 -1.11
C ALA A 101 -6.36 -14.58 0.28
N GLY A 102 -7.30 -14.39 1.22
CA GLY A 102 -7.03 -14.24 2.64
C GLY A 102 -7.45 -15.50 3.39
N TYR A 103 -6.73 -15.84 4.44
CA TYR A 103 -7.04 -16.95 5.33
C TYR A 103 -6.64 -16.59 6.76
N THR A 104 -7.55 -16.79 7.72
CA THR A 104 -7.25 -16.64 9.13
C THR A 104 -7.11 -18.02 9.78
N ARG A 105 -5.98 -18.29 10.40
CA ARG A 105 -5.75 -19.53 11.11
C ARG A 105 -6.44 -19.48 12.48
N GLY A 106 -7.26 -20.49 12.76
CA GLY A 106 -7.83 -20.67 14.10
C GLY A 106 -6.73 -20.99 15.13
N GLY A 107 -6.83 -20.40 16.31
CA GLY A 107 -5.96 -20.66 17.45
C GLY A 107 -4.96 -19.54 17.76
N ASP A 108 -4.26 -18.99 16.78
CA ASP A 108 -3.32 -17.88 16.97
C ASP A 108 -3.75 -16.57 16.31
N ASN A 109 -4.93 -16.56 15.65
CA ASN A 109 -5.47 -15.43 14.92
C ASN A 109 -4.54 -14.83 13.84
N THR A 110 -3.58 -15.62 13.35
CA THR A 110 -2.70 -15.17 12.27
C THR A 110 -3.49 -15.08 10.98
N GLU A 111 -3.45 -13.91 10.37
CA GLU A 111 -4.00 -13.65 9.05
C GLU A 111 -2.93 -13.90 7.99
N TYR A 112 -3.28 -14.67 6.96
CA TYR A 112 -2.38 -15.00 5.87
C TYR A 112 -2.92 -14.50 4.53
N ALA A 113 -2.04 -13.99 3.68
CA ALA A 113 -2.27 -13.95 2.25
C ALA A 113 -1.87 -15.29 1.64
N THR A 114 -2.74 -15.85 0.79
CA THR A 114 -2.59 -17.18 0.18
C THR A 114 -2.94 -17.14 -1.30
N SER A 115 -2.82 -18.27 -1.98
CA SER A 115 -3.21 -18.45 -3.40
C SER A 115 -2.45 -17.54 -4.35
N PRO A 116 -1.20 -17.89 -4.72
CA PRO A 116 -0.44 -17.14 -5.72
C PRO A 116 -1.20 -17.13 -7.06
N SER A 117 -1.40 -15.93 -7.62
CA SER A 117 -2.20 -15.74 -8.82
C SER A 117 -1.42 -15.22 -10.03
N HIS A 118 -0.43 -14.38 -9.79
CA HIS A 118 0.45 -13.83 -10.80
C HIS A 118 1.88 -13.77 -10.28
N PHE A 119 2.83 -13.63 -11.20
CA PHE A 119 4.23 -13.44 -10.87
C PHE A 119 4.88 -12.36 -11.73
N SER A 120 5.89 -11.74 -11.20
CA SER A 120 6.76 -10.75 -11.84
C SER A 120 8.22 -11.18 -11.71
N LEU A 121 9.00 -10.94 -12.77
CA LEU A 121 10.46 -11.15 -12.83
C LEU A 121 11.23 -9.82 -12.98
N ASP A 122 10.52 -8.70 -12.97
CA ASP A 122 11.05 -7.35 -13.21
C ASP A 122 10.70 -6.39 -12.06
N GLN A 123 10.76 -6.92 -10.84
CA GLN A 123 10.50 -6.15 -9.62
C GLN A 123 9.10 -5.50 -9.58
N GLY A 124 8.10 -6.18 -10.14
CA GLY A 124 6.70 -5.77 -10.06
C GLY A 124 6.23 -4.86 -11.21
N ALA A 125 7.06 -4.57 -12.20
CA ALA A 125 6.65 -3.71 -13.33
C ALA A 125 5.64 -4.39 -14.25
N THR A 126 5.84 -5.68 -14.56
CA THR A 126 4.91 -6.48 -15.36
C THR A 126 4.53 -7.77 -14.65
N TRP A 127 3.32 -8.26 -14.93
CA TRP A 127 2.74 -9.41 -14.23
C TRP A 127 2.19 -10.42 -15.22
N ARG A 128 2.46 -11.70 -14.96
CA ARG A 128 1.98 -12.82 -15.75
C ARG A 128 1.16 -13.78 -14.88
N PRO A 129 0.07 -14.38 -15.39
CA PRO A 129 -0.71 -15.35 -14.63
C PRO A 129 0.15 -16.53 -14.18
N TYR A 130 0.03 -16.87 -12.90
CA TYR A 130 0.67 -18.05 -12.33
C TYR A 130 -0.28 -19.25 -12.45
N ARG A 131 0.06 -20.25 -13.27
CA ARG A 131 -0.81 -21.39 -13.59
C ARG A 131 -0.46 -22.68 -12.82
N ASN A 132 0.57 -22.68 -12.00
CA ASN A 132 1.07 -23.88 -11.30
C ASN A 132 0.41 -24.13 -9.93
N TRP A 133 -0.79 -23.61 -9.70
CA TRP A 133 -1.58 -23.74 -8.48
C TRP A 133 -1.97 -25.20 -8.13
N ARG A 134 -1.78 -26.18 -9.06
CA ARG A 134 -2.10 -27.59 -8.86
C ARG A 134 -0.98 -28.42 -8.21
N ARG A 135 0.13 -27.85 -7.82
CA ARG A 135 1.09 -28.58 -7.00
C ARG A 135 0.49 -28.76 -5.61
N ALA A 136 -0.03 -29.96 -5.34
CA ALA A 136 -0.77 -30.35 -4.14
C ALA A 136 -0.04 -30.06 -2.78
N ASN A 137 1.23 -29.67 -2.82
CA ASN A 137 2.05 -29.42 -1.63
C ASN A 137 2.63 -28.00 -1.57
N PHE A 138 2.25 -27.08 -2.44
CA PHE A 138 2.74 -25.71 -2.42
C PHE A 138 1.56 -24.77 -2.16
N GLU A 139 1.25 -24.55 -0.90
CA GLU A 139 0.36 -23.50 -0.44
C GLU A 139 1.17 -22.45 0.32
N PRO A 140 1.84 -21.53 -0.39
CA PRO A 140 2.58 -20.47 0.27
C PRO A 140 1.62 -19.59 1.05
N ARG A 141 2.02 -19.25 2.28
CA ARG A 141 1.28 -18.37 3.17
C ARG A 141 2.19 -17.25 3.61
N VAL A 142 1.72 -16.02 3.46
CA VAL A 142 2.45 -14.84 3.92
C VAL A 142 1.65 -14.23 5.07
N PRO A 143 2.19 -14.17 6.28
CA PRO A 143 1.52 -13.48 7.38
C PRO A 143 1.27 -12.01 7.01
N ARG A 144 0.11 -11.48 7.38
CA ARG A 144 -0.27 -10.09 7.14
C ARG A 144 -0.25 -9.27 8.42
N ASN A 145 -0.78 -9.82 9.51
CA ASN A 145 -0.90 -9.14 10.79
C ASN A 145 0.26 -9.38 11.74
N GLN A 146 1.28 -10.11 11.30
CA GLN A 146 2.52 -10.28 12.05
C GLN A 146 3.72 -10.41 11.13
N ALA A 147 4.90 -10.01 11.65
CA ALA A 147 6.18 -10.15 10.97
C ALA A 147 7.29 -10.40 11.99
N THR A 148 8.31 -11.16 11.61
CA THR A 148 9.45 -11.48 12.50
C THR A 148 10.67 -10.72 12.04
N ALA A 149 11.27 -9.94 12.94
CA ALA A 149 12.54 -9.25 12.70
C ALA A 149 13.70 -10.23 12.63
N SER A 150 14.84 -9.79 12.13
CA SER A 150 16.07 -10.61 12.06
C SER A 150 16.59 -11.06 13.42
N SER A 151 16.26 -10.34 14.49
CA SER A 151 16.54 -10.71 15.88
C SER A 151 15.71 -11.88 16.42
N GLY A 152 14.64 -12.26 15.71
CA GLY A 152 13.62 -13.19 16.19
C GLY A 152 12.44 -12.52 16.92
N THR A 153 12.48 -11.20 17.13
CA THR A 153 11.36 -10.45 17.72
C THR A 153 10.16 -10.49 16.78
N VAL A 154 9.01 -10.92 17.27
CA VAL A 154 7.75 -10.91 16.51
C VAL A 154 7.04 -9.60 16.75
N TYR A 155 6.63 -8.96 15.68
CA TYR A 155 5.78 -7.75 15.63
C TYR A 155 4.39 -8.17 15.19
N SER A 156 3.36 -7.73 15.89
CA SER A 156 1.96 -8.07 15.60
C SER A 156 1.10 -6.83 15.62
N ILE A 157 0.14 -6.74 14.72
CA ILE A 157 -0.87 -5.69 14.77
C ILE A 157 -1.69 -5.88 16.04
N GLU A 158 -1.87 -4.80 16.79
CA GLU A 158 -2.64 -4.81 18.03
C GLU A 158 -4.07 -4.33 17.79
N TYR A 159 -5.03 -5.12 18.26
CA TYR A 159 -6.46 -4.87 18.10
C TYR A 159 -7.13 -4.64 19.45
N LEU A 160 -8.00 -3.65 19.52
CA LEU A 160 -8.97 -3.49 20.59
C LEU A 160 -10.33 -3.96 20.09
N LEU A 161 -10.88 -4.97 20.74
CA LEU A 161 -12.21 -5.50 20.45
C LEU A 161 -13.22 -4.88 21.42
N THR A 162 -14.12 -4.05 20.92
CA THR A 162 -15.18 -3.43 21.70
C THR A 162 -16.52 -4.07 21.32
N PRO A 163 -17.20 -4.79 22.21
CA PRO A 163 -18.53 -5.34 21.93
C PRO A 163 -19.50 -4.27 21.45
N LEU A 164 -20.30 -4.57 20.41
CA LEU A 164 -21.29 -3.62 19.86
C LEU A 164 -22.45 -3.35 20.85
N SER A 165 -22.72 -4.29 21.76
CA SER A 165 -23.65 -4.13 22.89
C SER A 165 -23.25 -5.10 24.00
N PRO A 166 -23.74 -4.95 25.24
CA PRO A 166 -23.35 -5.76 26.40
C PRO A 166 -23.46 -7.28 26.22
N ASN A 167 -24.31 -7.75 25.32
CA ASN A 167 -24.54 -9.19 25.06
C ASN A 167 -24.25 -9.56 23.60
N SER A 168 -23.52 -8.73 22.85
CA SER A 168 -23.21 -8.98 21.44
C SER A 168 -22.04 -9.94 21.32
N SER A 169 -22.18 -10.96 20.47
CA SER A 169 -21.04 -11.76 20.00
C SER A 169 -20.21 -11.04 18.93
N SER A 170 -20.70 -9.90 18.42
CA SER A 170 -20.00 -9.07 17.44
C SER A 170 -19.31 -7.91 18.14
N SER A 171 -18.08 -7.63 17.73
CA SER A 171 -17.27 -6.54 18.24
C SER A 171 -16.83 -5.61 17.12
N ARG A 172 -16.69 -4.34 17.46
CA ARG A 172 -15.90 -3.41 16.64
C ARG A 172 -14.43 -3.71 16.85
N VAL A 173 -13.66 -3.69 15.76
CA VAL A 173 -12.21 -3.87 15.78
C VAL A 173 -11.56 -2.51 15.58
N ASP A 174 -10.84 -2.04 16.57
CA ASP A 174 -10.03 -0.84 16.49
C ASP A 174 -8.54 -1.24 16.43
N TYR A 175 -7.80 -0.67 15.51
CA TYR A 175 -6.36 -0.89 15.39
C TYR A 175 -5.65 0.15 16.27
N ILE A 176 -4.89 -0.31 17.26
CA ILE A 176 -4.27 0.59 18.25
C ILE A 176 -2.76 0.72 18.10
N GLY A 177 -2.16 -0.06 17.22
CA GLY A 177 -0.73 0.01 16.96
C GLY A 177 -0.13 -1.34 16.62
N ILE A 178 1.14 -1.49 16.96
CA ILE A 178 1.91 -2.69 16.76
C ILE A 178 2.54 -3.08 18.09
N GLN A 179 2.36 -4.32 18.50
CA GLN A 179 2.97 -4.89 19.70
C GLN A 179 4.10 -5.83 19.31
N THR A 180 5.20 -5.79 20.06
CA THR A 180 6.30 -6.78 19.93
C THR A 180 6.15 -7.91 20.91
N SER A 181 6.74 -9.06 20.61
CA SER A 181 6.82 -10.21 21.55
C SER A 181 7.62 -9.89 22.83
N THR A 182 8.36 -8.78 22.87
CA THR A 182 9.08 -8.26 24.04
C THR A 182 8.26 -7.27 24.86
N GLY A 183 6.99 -7.00 24.47
CA GLY A 183 6.09 -6.10 25.18
C GLY A 183 6.25 -4.62 24.83
N GLN A 184 7.00 -4.28 23.79
CA GLN A 184 7.05 -2.89 23.29
C GLN A 184 5.84 -2.58 22.43
N HIS A 185 5.35 -1.34 22.50
CA HIS A 185 4.26 -0.83 21.67
C HIS A 185 4.79 0.26 20.74
N LEU A 186 4.43 0.14 19.47
CA LEU A 186 4.72 1.11 18.43
C LEU A 186 3.41 1.72 17.95
N THR A 187 3.30 3.04 18.03
CA THR A 187 2.14 3.78 17.51
C THR A 187 2.51 4.46 16.20
N LEU A 188 1.56 4.54 15.29
CA LEU A 188 1.68 5.32 14.07
C LEU A 188 1.37 6.80 14.36
N PRO A 189 1.88 7.74 13.54
CA PRO A 189 1.60 9.17 13.71
C PRO A 189 0.11 9.55 13.62
N GLN A 190 -0.70 8.69 13.02
CA GLN A 190 -2.14 8.86 12.85
C GLN A 190 -2.85 7.52 13.07
N ASP A 191 -4.14 7.58 13.43
CA ASP A 191 -4.97 6.39 13.56
C ASP A 191 -5.36 5.86 12.18
N HIS A 192 -5.27 4.54 11.99
CA HIS A 192 -5.55 3.84 10.74
C HIS A 192 -6.17 2.47 10.99
N GLN A 193 -6.81 1.92 9.97
CA GLN A 193 -6.91 0.47 9.85
C GLN A 193 -5.61 -0.06 9.24
N ILE A 194 -4.80 -0.75 10.04
CA ILE A 194 -3.56 -1.37 9.57
C ILE A 194 -3.92 -2.64 8.79
N THR A 195 -3.43 -2.77 7.58
CA THR A 195 -3.78 -3.87 6.66
C THR A 195 -2.74 -4.98 6.63
N SER A 196 -1.45 -4.61 6.72
CA SER A 196 -0.37 -5.59 6.87
C SER A 196 0.90 -4.97 7.42
N ILE A 197 1.80 -5.84 7.91
CA ILE A 197 3.16 -5.48 8.32
C ILE A 197 4.17 -6.44 7.70
N ALA A 198 5.35 -5.92 7.37
CA ALA A 198 6.44 -6.71 6.77
C ALA A 198 7.80 -6.12 7.15
N PHE A 199 8.86 -6.90 6.96
CA PHE A 199 10.24 -6.43 7.04
C PHE A 199 10.93 -6.48 5.69
N ASP A 200 11.81 -5.53 5.43
CA ASP A 200 12.78 -5.64 4.34
C ASP A 200 14.08 -6.35 4.80
N THR A 201 15.01 -6.52 3.87
CA THR A 201 16.31 -7.14 4.14
C THR A 201 17.22 -6.31 5.05
N LYS A 202 16.88 -5.03 5.28
CA LYS A 202 17.58 -4.12 6.18
C LYS A 202 16.91 -4.04 7.56
N SER A 203 15.97 -4.94 7.85
CA SER A 203 15.18 -4.97 9.08
C SER A 203 14.36 -3.69 9.33
N ARG A 204 13.96 -2.99 8.27
CA ARG A 204 13.02 -1.88 8.41
C ARG A 204 11.60 -2.43 8.42
N LEU A 205 10.80 -1.93 9.34
CA LEU A 205 9.40 -2.30 9.45
C LEU A 205 8.57 -1.46 8.47
N TYR A 206 7.78 -2.13 7.66
CA TYR A 206 6.81 -1.59 6.72
C TYR A 206 5.41 -1.84 7.28
N VAL A 207 4.60 -0.82 7.36
CA VAL A 207 3.22 -0.87 7.85
C VAL A 207 2.30 -0.29 6.80
N THR A 208 1.45 -1.12 6.22
CA THR A 208 0.44 -0.69 5.26
C THR A 208 -0.88 -0.41 5.95
N ALA A 209 -1.60 0.59 5.47
CA ALA A 209 -2.79 1.05 6.16
C ALA A 209 -3.81 1.70 5.22
N SER A 210 -5.02 1.87 5.74
CA SER A 210 -6.07 2.70 5.17
C SER A 210 -5.71 4.18 5.13
N ALA A 211 -6.59 5.02 4.60
CA ALA A 211 -6.60 6.43 4.88
C ALA A 211 -6.66 6.69 6.40
N PRO A 212 -6.13 7.84 6.90
CA PRO A 212 -6.23 8.21 8.31
C PRO A 212 -7.68 8.28 8.78
N LEU A 213 -7.90 7.96 10.06
CA LEU A 213 -9.19 8.05 10.73
C LEU A 213 -9.27 9.38 11.49
N CYS A 214 -10.32 10.17 11.25
CA CYS A 214 -10.55 11.48 11.86
C CYS A 214 -11.68 11.51 12.89
N GLY A 215 -12.49 10.47 12.98
CA GLY A 215 -13.69 10.44 13.83
C GLY A 215 -13.46 9.97 15.26
N GLY A 216 -12.21 9.69 15.66
CA GLY A 216 -11.93 9.00 16.92
C GLY A 216 -12.48 7.55 16.91
N ARG A 217 -12.43 6.89 18.08
CA ARG A 217 -12.83 5.48 18.16
C ARG A 217 -14.35 5.25 18.08
N GLU A 218 -15.16 6.27 18.37
CA GLU A 218 -16.62 6.13 18.40
C GLU A 218 -17.27 6.34 17.03
N THR A 219 -16.70 7.20 16.21
CA THR A 219 -17.20 7.48 14.86
C THR A 219 -16.17 7.08 13.83
N PHE A 220 -16.40 5.94 13.17
CA PHE A 220 -15.55 5.48 12.09
C PHE A 220 -15.70 6.40 10.88
N GLN A 221 -14.73 7.29 10.67
CA GLN A 221 -14.72 8.21 9.55
C GLN A 221 -13.30 8.42 9.04
N TYR A 222 -13.09 8.19 7.75
CA TYR A 222 -11.83 8.55 7.11
C TYR A 222 -11.68 10.06 6.99
N CYS A 223 -10.45 10.55 7.15
CA CYS A 223 -10.13 11.94 6.86
C CYS A 223 -10.39 12.25 5.38
N ASN A 224 -11.05 13.37 5.09
CA ASN A 224 -11.42 13.75 3.74
C ASN A 224 -10.21 13.81 2.79
N LYS A 225 -10.39 13.26 1.58
CA LYS A 225 -9.38 13.26 0.49
C LYS A 225 -8.05 12.63 0.90
N SER A 226 -8.07 11.66 1.79
CA SER A 226 -6.87 10.95 2.20
C SER A 226 -6.83 9.57 1.55
N ASN A 227 -5.66 9.22 1.05
CA ASN A 227 -5.38 7.92 0.44
C ASN A 227 -4.79 6.96 1.48
N GLY A 228 -4.71 5.69 1.15
CA GLY A 228 -4.00 4.71 1.97
C GLY A 228 -2.55 5.11 2.22
N MET A 229 -2.02 4.66 3.34
CA MET A 229 -0.70 5.07 3.82
C MET A 229 0.23 3.87 3.95
N LEU A 230 1.51 4.14 3.72
CA LEU A 230 2.61 3.22 4.01
C LEU A 230 3.61 3.94 4.92
N TYR A 231 3.86 3.34 6.06
CA TYR A 231 4.89 3.78 7.00
C TYR A 231 6.09 2.84 6.90
N VAL A 232 7.29 3.41 6.77
CA VAL A 232 8.53 2.64 6.75
C VAL A 232 9.44 3.18 7.85
N SER A 233 9.87 2.32 8.77
CA SER A 233 10.75 2.75 9.84
C SER A 233 12.08 3.25 9.29
N LYS A 234 12.56 4.41 9.78
CA LYS A 234 13.87 4.97 9.38
C LYS A 234 15.03 4.18 9.93
N LYS A 235 14.84 3.57 11.10
CA LYS A 235 15.83 2.71 11.75
C LYS A 235 15.44 1.25 11.60
N PRO A 236 16.42 0.33 11.51
CA PRO A 236 16.16 -1.09 11.65
C PRO A 236 15.43 -1.38 12.98
N GLN A 237 14.46 -2.28 12.94
CA GLN A 237 13.80 -2.81 14.11
C GLN A 237 14.42 -4.19 14.41
N LEU A 238 15.08 -4.31 15.52
CA LEU A 238 15.85 -5.50 15.92
C LEU A 238 15.16 -6.26 17.03
#